data_d5adf861ed0647e6db642158917a48b3
#
_entry.id   d5adf861ed0647e6db642158917a48b3
#
_cell.length_a   1.000
_cell.length_b   1.000
_cell.length_c   1.000
_cell.angle_alpha   90.00
_cell.angle_beta   90.00
_cell.angle_gamma   90.00
#
_symmetry.space_group_name_H-M   'P 1'
#
loop_
_entity.id
_entity.type
_entity.pdbx_description
1 polymer ?
#
loop_
_entity_poly.entity_id
_entity_poly.type
_entity_poly.pdbx_seq_one_letter_code
_entity_poly.pdbx_strand_id
1 'polypeptide(L)'
;MIDTKKLRENLGNFSTGIIIACARKRNFFATKFFNKNFFENNQFAKKFEDFWQSFFEENRVGKKISQKFLATEFKFKNHEIQNFIDEKILNKIKKIFADDFFGMTINSFSSVSLDPPLISFCVDNNSANLKFFIKNRYFLLNILSVEQQKLSSAFATPKNSHKWHVEPYFFSKFGNPIFYNSLSFIECKKHRIIKMGDHHIIIGEVIDFGEIKNSHPLIYFKGKYQSLNNS
;
A
#
# COMPACT_ATOMS: atom_id res chain seq x y z
N MET A 1 24.10 30.54 8.14
CA MET A 1 23.17 29.63 7.43
C MET A 1 23.45 28.20 7.88
N ILE A 2 22.43 27.40 8.24
CA ILE A 2 22.62 26.02 8.70
C ILE A 2 23.04 25.15 7.50
N ASP A 3 24.11 24.35 7.68
CA ASP A 3 24.52 23.35 6.69
C ASP A 3 23.51 22.19 6.70
N THR A 4 22.68 22.13 5.66
CA THR A 4 21.61 21.13 5.55
C THR A 4 22.13 19.69 5.41
N LYS A 5 23.36 19.50 4.88
CA LYS A 5 23.98 18.17 4.81
C LYS A 5 24.35 17.67 6.21
N LYS A 6 25.05 18.50 6.98
CA LYS A 6 25.39 18.17 8.37
C LYS A 6 24.14 17.98 9.25
N LEU A 7 23.12 18.81 9.05
CA LEU A 7 21.83 18.63 9.74
C LEU A 7 21.23 17.26 9.45
N ARG A 8 21.18 16.85 8.19
CA ARG A 8 20.64 15.54 7.79
C ARG A 8 21.44 14.38 8.38
N GLU A 9 22.77 14.49 8.43
CA GLU A 9 23.64 13.51 9.07
C GLU A 9 23.34 13.38 10.56
N ASN A 10 23.14 14.50 11.24
CA ASN A 10 22.78 14.52 12.67
C ASN A 10 21.38 13.93 12.94
N LEU A 11 20.39 14.30 12.13
CA LEU A 11 19.05 13.73 12.22
C LEU A 11 19.05 12.21 11.97
N GLY A 12 19.97 11.71 11.15
CA GLY A 12 20.18 10.28 10.92
C GLY A 12 20.62 9.47 12.13
N ASN A 13 21.07 10.12 13.23
CA ASN A 13 21.36 9.45 14.50
C ASN A 13 20.09 9.02 15.25
N PHE A 14 18.92 9.55 14.88
CA PHE A 14 17.64 9.09 15.41
C PHE A 14 17.16 7.89 14.60
N SER A 15 17.20 6.70 15.20
CA SER A 15 16.73 5.48 14.57
C SER A 15 15.20 5.48 14.46
N THR A 16 14.70 5.08 13.31
CA THR A 16 13.25 5.03 13.05
C THR A 16 12.83 3.69 12.50
N GLY A 17 11.59 3.32 12.72
CA GLY A 17 10.94 2.27 11.96
C GLY A 17 10.66 2.72 10.53
N ILE A 18 10.43 1.77 9.65
CA ILE A 18 10.09 2.00 8.25
C ILE A 18 8.63 1.64 7.98
N ILE A 19 7.95 2.51 7.29
CA ILE A 19 6.53 2.40 6.98
C ILE A 19 6.31 2.65 5.48
N ILE A 20 5.36 1.94 4.88
CA ILE A 20 4.80 2.33 3.59
C ILE A 20 3.45 3.00 3.83
N ALA A 21 3.38 4.30 3.53
CA ALA A 21 2.14 5.04 3.46
C ALA A 21 1.55 4.90 2.06
N CYS A 22 0.34 4.38 1.95
CA CYS A 22 -0.30 4.12 0.67
C CYS A 22 -1.81 4.35 0.71
N ALA A 23 -2.41 4.52 -0.46
CA ALA A 23 -3.84 4.50 -0.61
C ALA A 23 -4.24 4.20 -2.05
N ARG A 24 -5.52 3.90 -2.23
CA ARG A 24 -6.16 3.77 -3.54
C ARG A 24 -6.45 5.14 -4.12
N LYS A 25 -6.11 5.37 -5.38
CA LYS A 25 -6.52 6.57 -6.11
C LYS A 25 -8.04 6.56 -6.31
N ARG A 26 -8.71 7.69 -6.04
CA ARG A 26 -10.17 7.80 -6.21
C ARG A 26 -10.62 7.47 -7.64
N ASN A 27 -11.70 6.72 -7.77
CA ASN A 27 -12.56 6.54 -8.95
C ASN A 27 -12.19 5.50 -10.00
N PHE A 28 -11.29 4.54 -9.78
CA PHE A 28 -10.95 3.61 -10.85
C PHE A 28 -11.82 2.33 -10.87
N PHE A 29 -12.12 1.74 -9.73
CA PHE A 29 -12.79 0.44 -9.70
C PHE A 29 -14.28 0.48 -10.04
N ALA A 30 -14.98 1.51 -9.63
CA ALA A 30 -16.44 1.59 -9.86
C ALA A 30 -16.80 1.86 -11.32
N THR A 31 -15.89 2.44 -12.11
CA THR A 31 -16.22 2.88 -13.47
C THR A 31 -15.66 2.01 -14.59
N LYS A 32 -14.56 1.26 -14.35
CA LYS A 32 -13.96 0.45 -15.43
C LYS A 32 -14.20 -1.05 -15.33
N PHE A 33 -14.23 -1.62 -14.12
CA PHE A 33 -14.44 -3.06 -13.96
C PHE A 33 -15.90 -3.45 -13.71
N PHE A 34 -16.72 -2.54 -13.16
CA PHE A 34 -18.15 -2.77 -12.97
C PHE A 34 -19.03 -2.03 -13.97
N ASN A 35 -18.45 -1.52 -15.06
CA ASN A 35 -19.28 -1.07 -16.15
C ASN A 35 -19.87 -2.31 -16.83
N LYS A 36 -21.20 -2.47 -16.70
CA LYS A 36 -21.99 -3.56 -17.27
C LYS A 36 -21.63 -3.81 -18.75
N ASN A 37 -21.37 -2.74 -19.50
CA ASN A 37 -20.95 -2.81 -20.90
C ASN A 37 -19.57 -3.46 -21.13
N PHE A 38 -18.66 -3.46 -20.13
CA PHE A 38 -17.36 -4.12 -20.28
C PHE A 38 -17.51 -5.64 -20.23
N PHE A 39 -18.38 -6.14 -19.35
CA PHE A 39 -18.64 -7.58 -19.22
C PHE A 39 -19.56 -8.10 -20.34
N GLU A 40 -20.57 -7.32 -20.74
CA GLU A 40 -21.52 -7.71 -21.78
C GLU A 40 -20.87 -7.80 -23.20
N ASN A 41 -19.87 -6.98 -23.49
CA ASN A 41 -19.22 -6.92 -24.81
C ASN A 41 -17.86 -7.64 -24.90
N ASN A 42 -17.42 -8.31 -23.83
CA ASN A 42 -16.12 -8.96 -23.79
C ASN A 42 -16.26 -10.41 -23.33
N GLN A 43 -16.17 -11.33 -24.27
CA GLN A 43 -16.29 -12.78 -24.03
C GLN A 43 -15.28 -13.30 -23.00
N PHE A 44 -14.12 -12.63 -22.88
CA PHE A 44 -13.12 -12.92 -21.85
C PHE A 44 -13.58 -12.44 -20.47
N ALA A 45 -14.12 -11.24 -20.36
CA ALA A 45 -14.61 -10.69 -19.10
C ALA A 45 -15.75 -11.57 -18.54
N LYS A 46 -16.62 -12.08 -19.40
CA LYS A 46 -17.69 -13.02 -19.02
C LYS A 46 -17.13 -14.34 -18.51
N LYS A 47 -16.17 -14.96 -19.21
CA LYS A 47 -15.48 -16.19 -18.74
C LYS A 47 -14.75 -15.98 -17.42
N PHE A 48 -14.17 -14.80 -17.22
CA PHE A 48 -13.49 -14.41 -15.99
C PHE A 48 -14.49 -14.24 -14.83
N GLU A 49 -15.66 -13.67 -15.07
CA GLU A 49 -16.73 -13.53 -14.10
C GLU A 49 -17.32 -14.91 -13.73
N ASP A 50 -17.59 -15.76 -14.70
CA ASP A 50 -18.10 -17.12 -14.52
C ASP A 50 -17.11 -17.98 -13.71
N PHE A 51 -15.80 -17.90 -14.04
CA PHE A 51 -14.74 -18.59 -13.31
C PHE A 51 -14.72 -18.15 -11.82
N TRP A 52 -14.80 -16.85 -11.54
CA TRP A 52 -14.78 -16.36 -10.18
C TRP A 52 -16.06 -16.64 -9.41
N GLN A 53 -17.21 -16.63 -10.06
CA GLN A 53 -18.46 -17.05 -9.43
C GLN A 53 -18.39 -18.52 -9.00
N SER A 54 -17.96 -19.42 -9.91
CA SER A 54 -17.76 -20.84 -9.62
C SER A 54 -16.78 -21.06 -8.48
N PHE A 55 -15.63 -20.36 -8.52
CA PHE A 55 -14.61 -20.45 -7.47
C PHE A 55 -15.13 -20.02 -6.10
N PHE A 56 -15.93 -18.95 -6.02
CA PHE A 56 -16.51 -18.49 -4.74
C PHE A 56 -17.61 -19.40 -4.23
N GLU A 57 -18.37 -20.01 -5.11
CA GLU A 57 -19.38 -21.01 -4.75
C GLU A 57 -18.74 -22.29 -4.20
N GLU A 58 -17.72 -22.82 -4.87
CA GLU A 58 -16.98 -24.00 -4.45
C GLU A 58 -16.25 -23.83 -3.11
N ASN A 59 -15.68 -22.64 -2.85
CA ASN A 59 -14.93 -22.36 -1.64
C ASN A 59 -15.77 -21.74 -0.51
N ARG A 60 -17.09 -21.66 -0.64
CA ARG A 60 -18.02 -21.07 0.36
C ARG A 60 -17.65 -19.68 0.82
N VAL A 61 -17.09 -18.90 -0.05
CA VAL A 61 -16.60 -17.55 0.25
C VAL A 61 -17.73 -16.54 0.06
N GLY A 62 -18.22 -15.96 1.14
CA GLY A 62 -19.33 -14.99 1.08
C GLY A 62 -19.00 -13.74 0.24
N LYS A 63 -20.01 -13.13 -0.40
CA LYS A 63 -19.88 -11.95 -1.31
C LYS A 63 -19.04 -10.79 -0.77
N LYS A 64 -18.93 -10.60 0.55
CA LYS A 64 -18.08 -9.58 1.19
C LYS A 64 -16.58 -9.91 1.14
N ILE A 65 -16.22 -11.18 0.96
CA ILE A 65 -14.84 -11.66 0.89
C ILE A 65 -14.35 -11.67 -0.56
N SER A 66 -15.23 -11.72 -1.54
CA SER A 66 -14.90 -11.78 -2.96
C SER A 66 -14.04 -10.59 -3.43
N GLN A 67 -14.28 -9.37 -2.93
CA GLN A 67 -13.44 -8.21 -3.22
C GLN A 67 -12.06 -8.26 -2.54
N LYS A 68 -11.97 -8.92 -1.39
CA LYS A 68 -10.73 -9.18 -0.66
C LYS A 68 -9.85 -10.20 -1.40
N PHE A 69 -10.48 -11.18 -2.01
CA PHE A 69 -9.84 -12.32 -2.66
C PHE A 69 -9.23 -11.98 -4.03
N LEU A 70 -9.89 -11.15 -4.83
CA LEU A 70 -9.43 -10.77 -6.18
C LEU A 70 -8.01 -10.20 -6.23
N ALA A 71 -7.59 -9.48 -5.20
CA ALA A 71 -6.24 -8.91 -5.14
C ALA A 71 -5.19 -9.88 -4.59
N THR A 72 -5.61 -10.84 -3.79
CA THR A 72 -4.74 -11.76 -3.08
C THR A 72 -4.38 -12.95 -3.97
N GLU A 73 -5.33 -13.48 -4.69
CA GLU A 73 -5.17 -14.70 -5.47
C GLU A 73 -4.56 -14.46 -6.86
N PHE A 74 -4.47 -13.24 -7.34
CA PHE A 74 -3.69 -12.95 -8.56
C PHE A 74 -2.20 -13.36 -8.48
N LYS A 75 -1.73 -13.70 -7.27
CA LYS A 75 -0.40 -14.30 -7.06
C LYS A 75 -0.43 -15.81 -6.80
N PHE A 76 -1.62 -16.41 -6.64
CA PHE A 76 -1.71 -17.81 -6.27
C PHE A 76 -1.64 -18.74 -7.49
N LYS A 77 -0.75 -19.71 -7.35
CA LYS A 77 -0.59 -20.89 -8.20
C LYS A 77 -0.66 -20.61 -9.70
N ASN A 78 0.39 -20.03 -10.18
CA ASN A 78 0.65 -19.66 -11.56
C ASN A 78 0.36 -20.73 -12.63
N HIS A 79 0.17 -21.99 -12.31
CA HIS A 79 0.03 -23.04 -13.32
C HIS A 79 -1.39 -23.19 -13.90
N GLU A 80 -2.44 -22.97 -13.12
CA GLU A 80 -3.80 -23.14 -13.64
C GLU A 80 -4.34 -21.89 -14.34
N ILE A 81 -3.97 -20.70 -13.84
CA ILE A 81 -4.40 -19.43 -14.43
C ILE A 81 -3.56 -19.08 -15.67
N GLN A 82 -2.28 -19.43 -15.72
CA GLN A 82 -1.42 -19.20 -16.87
C GLN A 82 -1.90 -19.94 -18.12
N ASN A 83 -2.54 -21.09 -17.98
CA ASN A 83 -3.11 -21.82 -19.11
C ASN A 83 -4.39 -21.20 -19.69
N PHE A 84 -5.02 -20.26 -18.97
CA PHE A 84 -6.29 -19.63 -19.38
C PHE A 84 -6.16 -18.16 -19.77
N ILE A 85 -5.11 -17.46 -19.36
CA ILE A 85 -4.97 -16.02 -19.58
C ILE A 85 -3.68 -15.75 -20.37
N ASP A 86 -3.84 -15.19 -21.58
CA ASP A 86 -2.73 -14.65 -22.38
C ASP A 86 -1.88 -13.70 -21.50
N GLU A 87 -0.55 -13.87 -21.52
CA GLU A 87 0.40 -13.07 -20.76
C GLU A 87 0.25 -11.56 -20.99
N LYS A 88 -0.16 -11.16 -22.20
CA LYS A 88 -0.48 -9.77 -22.55
C LYS A 88 -1.67 -9.24 -21.73
N ILE A 89 -2.69 -10.07 -21.54
CA ILE A 89 -3.88 -9.70 -20.75
C ILE A 89 -3.53 -9.62 -19.29
N LEU A 90 -2.78 -10.60 -18.77
CA LEU A 90 -2.30 -10.60 -17.39
C LEU A 90 -1.45 -9.35 -17.08
N ASN A 91 -0.54 -8.99 -17.99
CA ASN A 91 0.29 -7.80 -17.84
C ASN A 91 -0.54 -6.49 -17.92
N LYS A 92 -1.57 -6.46 -18.78
CA LYS A 92 -2.49 -5.32 -18.85
C LYS A 92 -3.31 -5.16 -17.58
N ILE A 93 -3.79 -6.28 -17.01
CA ILE A 93 -4.50 -6.30 -15.72
C ILE A 93 -3.57 -5.85 -14.60
N LYS A 94 -2.36 -6.41 -14.49
CA LYS A 94 -1.35 -6.01 -13.50
C LYS A 94 -1.03 -4.51 -13.60
N LYS A 95 -0.88 -3.97 -14.80
CA LYS A 95 -0.65 -2.54 -15.03
C LYS A 95 -1.83 -1.69 -14.56
N ILE A 96 -3.05 -2.10 -14.86
CA ILE A 96 -4.27 -1.42 -14.43
C ILE A 96 -4.33 -1.36 -12.89
N PHE A 97 -4.05 -2.48 -12.21
CA PHE A 97 -4.03 -2.53 -10.75
C PHE A 97 -2.91 -1.69 -10.14
N ALA A 98 -1.70 -1.71 -10.72
CA ALA A 98 -0.59 -0.89 -10.26
C ALA A 98 -0.89 0.62 -10.38
N ASP A 99 -1.63 1.02 -11.40
CA ASP A 99 -2.03 2.41 -11.62
C ASP A 99 -3.14 2.88 -10.66
N ASP A 100 -3.84 1.96 -9.98
CA ASP A 100 -4.92 2.28 -9.05
C ASP A 100 -4.43 2.78 -7.68
N PHE A 101 -3.19 2.52 -7.34
CA PHE A 101 -2.64 2.83 -6.03
C PHE A 101 -1.52 3.85 -6.13
N PHE A 102 -1.30 4.52 -5.03
CA PHE A 102 -0.10 5.31 -4.79
C PHE A 102 0.46 4.95 -3.42
N GLY A 103 1.74 5.17 -3.23
CA GLY A 103 2.39 4.90 -1.96
C GLY A 103 3.86 5.26 -2.01
N MET A 104 4.42 5.45 -0.83
CA MET A 104 5.82 5.79 -0.62
C MET A 104 6.33 5.23 0.71
N THR A 105 7.61 4.99 0.77
CA THR A 105 8.31 4.70 2.02
C THR A 105 8.48 5.97 2.82
N ILE A 106 8.19 5.90 4.10
CA ILE A 106 8.38 6.97 5.08
C ILE A 106 9.08 6.44 6.32
N ASN A 107 9.76 7.33 7.03
CA ASN A 107 10.35 7.11 8.35
C ASN A 107 10.01 8.24 9.33
N SER A 108 9.18 9.18 8.92
CA SER A 108 8.77 10.36 9.70
C SER A 108 7.49 10.15 10.52
N PHE A 109 7.09 8.89 10.71
CA PHE A 109 5.90 8.54 11.49
C PHE A 109 6.05 8.92 12.96
N SER A 110 4.96 9.47 13.52
CA SER A 110 4.80 9.68 14.96
C SER A 110 3.36 9.45 15.39
N SER A 111 3.17 8.86 16.57
CA SER A 111 1.91 8.94 17.29
C SER A 111 1.70 10.37 17.79
N VAL A 112 0.48 10.87 17.76
CA VAL A 112 0.15 12.25 18.15
C VAL A 112 -0.77 12.27 19.37
N SER A 113 -1.84 11.46 19.36
CA SER A 113 -2.85 11.44 20.42
C SER A 113 -3.53 10.07 20.44
N LEU A 114 -4.04 9.68 21.61
CA LEU A 114 -4.87 8.48 21.77
C LEU A 114 -6.37 8.84 21.83
N ASP A 115 -6.69 10.07 22.23
CA ASP A 115 -8.08 10.56 22.26
C ASP A 115 -8.13 12.03 21.78
N PRO A 116 -8.61 12.28 20.54
CA PRO A 116 -8.87 11.28 19.50
C PRO A 116 -7.58 10.58 19.03
N PRO A 117 -7.66 9.35 18.48
CA PRO A 117 -6.49 8.59 18.07
C PRO A 117 -5.88 9.18 16.79
N LEU A 118 -4.79 9.91 16.93
CA LEU A 118 -4.12 10.63 15.83
C LEU A 118 -2.67 10.15 15.64
N ILE A 119 -2.29 10.10 14.37
CA ILE A 119 -0.91 9.88 13.92
C ILE A 119 -0.49 10.99 12.94
N SER A 120 0.81 11.14 12.74
CA SER A 120 1.35 12.04 11.74
C SER A 120 2.52 11.43 10.97
N PHE A 121 2.74 11.96 9.77
CA PHE A 121 3.97 11.74 8.97
C PHE A 121 4.18 12.91 8.01
N CYS A 122 5.40 13.04 7.48
CA CYS A 122 5.79 14.12 6.58
C CYS A 122 5.93 13.65 5.13
N VAL A 123 5.53 14.52 4.20
CA VAL A 123 5.66 14.30 2.75
C VAL A 123 6.31 15.53 2.14
N ASP A 124 7.42 15.34 1.41
CA ASP A 124 8.12 16.39 0.67
C ASP A 124 7.19 17.08 -0.35
N ASN A 125 7.29 18.42 -0.46
CA ASN A 125 6.50 19.23 -1.39
C ASN A 125 6.65 18.81 -2.86
N ASN A 126 7.81 18.27 -3.22
CA ASN A 126 8.13 17.79 -4.57
C ASN A 126 7.70 16.33 -4.80
N SER A 127 7.20 15.64 -3.77
CA SER A 127 6.74 14.25 -3.91
C SER A 127 5.55 14.13 -4.84
N ALA A 128 5.67 13.29 -5.87
CA ALA A 128 4.55 12.97 -6.76
C ALA A 128 3.34 12.37 -6.02
N ASN A 129 3.55 11.83 -4.82
CA ASN A 129 2.50 11.25 -3.99
C ASN A 129 1.71 12.30 -3.20
N LEU A 130 2.26 13.48 -2.94
CA LEU A 130 1.63 14.53 -2.13
C LEU A 130 0.22 14.87 -2.62
N LYS A 131 0.06 15.09 -3.93
CA LYS A 131 -1.24 15.43 -4.55
C LYS A 131 -2.32 14.37 -4.28
N PHE A 132 -1.92 13.10 -4.14
CA PHE A 132 -2.86 12.02 -3.85
C PHE A 132 -3.23 11.99 -2.36
N PHE A 133 -2.28 12.19 -1.44
CA PHE A 133 -2.60 12.35 -0.02
C PHE A 133 -3.51 13.57 0.23
N ILE A 134 -3.30 14.67 -0.49
CA ILE A 134 -4.18 15.85 -0.41
C ILE A 134 -5.61 15.51 -0.88
N LYS A 135 -5.76 14.76 -1.96
CA LYS A 135 -7.08 14.47 -2.56
C LYS A 135 -7.82 13.33 -1.84
N ASN A 136 -7.11 12.34 -1.33
CA ASN A 136 -7.73 11.17 -0.73
C ASN A 136 -8.23 11.44 0.68
N ARG A 137 -9.37 10.84 1.01
CA ARG A 137 -9.95 10.88 2.35
C ARG A 137 -9.33 9.85 3.29
N TYR A 138 -8.96 8.68 2.76
CA TYR A 138 -8.43 7.55 3.51
C TYR A 138 -7.05 7.19 2.99
N PHE A 139 -6.19 6.71 3.89
CA PHE A 139 -4.88 6.16 3.59
C PHE A 139 -4.53 5.09 4.62
N LEU A 140 -3.53 4.27 4.30
CA LEU A 140 -3.09 3.16 5.14
C LEU A 140 -1.58 3.21 5.31
N LEU A 141 -1.14 2.87 6.51
CA LEU A 141 0.25 2.72 6.89
C LEU A 141 0.54 1.24 7.13
N ASN A 142 1.53 0.69 6.42
CA ASN A 142 2.07 -0.66 6.65
C ASN A 142 3.38 -0.53 7.42
N ILE A 143 3.45 -1.02 8.65
CA ILE A 143 4.68 -1.06 9.46
C ILE A 143 5.49 -2.27 9.00
N LEU A 144 6.68 -2.03 8.45
CA LEU A 144 7.44 -3.06 7.76
C LEU A 144 8.24 -3.95 8.71
N SER A 145 8.28 -5.25 8.39
CA SER A 145 9.18 -6.21 9.01
C SER A 145 10.57 -6.15 8.39
N VAL A 146 11.56 -6.68 9.11
CA VAL A 146 12.96 -6.77 8.68
C VAL A 146 13.14 -7.44 7.31
N GLU A 147 12.25 -8.34 6.94
CA GLU A 147 12.26 -9.06 5.66
C GLU A 147 11.86 -8.18 4.47
N GLN A 148 11.23 -7.03 4.72
CA GLN A 148 10.65 -6.17 3.70
C GLN A 148 11.57 -5.04 3.20
N GLN A 149 12.90 -5.20 3.33
CA GLN A 149 13.86 -4.20 2.84
C GLN A 149 13.71 -3.94 1.33
N LYS A 150 13.50 -4.99 0.52
CA LYS A 150 13.29 -4.86 -0.93
C LYS A 150 12.01 -4.07 -1.25
N LEU A 151 10.95 -4.33 -0.50
CA LEU A 151 9.69 -3.61 -0.62
C LEU A 151 9.87 -2.14 -0.27
N SER A 152 10.51 -1.84 0.86
CA SER A 152 10.84 -0.48 1.28
C SER A 152 11.62 0.28 0.19
N SER A 153 12.68 -0.31 -0.36
CA SER A 153 13.50 0.29 -1.42
C SER A 153 12.70 0.55 -2.70
N ALA A 154 11.78 -0.36 -3.05
CA ALA A 154 10.91 -0.19 -4.22
C ALA A 154 9.96 1.01 -4.06
N PHE A 155 9.42 1.24 -2.86
CA PHE A 155 8.53 2.36 -2.57
C PHE A 155 9.27 3.68 -2.27
N ALA A 156 10.55 3.63 -1.93
CA ALA A 156 11.42 4.80 -1.82
C ALA A 156 11.86 5.34 -3.18
N THR A 157 11.86 4.50 -4.22
CA THR A 157 12.31 4.87 -5.56
C THR A 157 11.20 5.59 -6.33
N PRO A 158 11.40 6.86 -6.76
CA PRO A 158 10.44 7.57 -7.58
C PRO A 158 10.15 6.84 -8.90
N LYS A 159 8.91 6.88 -9.37
CA LYS A 159 8.47 6.33 -10.66
C LYS A 159 8.70 4.82 -10.85
N ASN A 160 8.92 4.06 -9.79
CA ASN A 160 9.01 2.61 -9.89
C ASN A 160 7.62 2.00 -10.15
N SER A 161 7.38 1.60 -11.40
CA SER A 161 6.11 0.99 -11.83
C SER A 161 5.90 -0.43 -11.28
N HIS A 162 6.97 -1.10 -10.85
CA HIS A 162 6.93 -2.49 -10.38
C HIS A 162 6.77 -2.64 -8.88
N LYS A 163 6.76 -1.54 -8.11
CA LYS A 163 6.72 -1.59 -6.64
C LYS A 163 5.55 -2.40 -6.06
N TRP A 164 4.40 -2.39 -6.73
CA TRP A 164 3.22 -3.15 -6.32
C TRP A 164 3.29 -4.66 -6.63
N HIS A 165 4.35 -5.10 -7.32
CA HIS A 165 4.59 -6.50 -7.66
C HIS A 165 5.69 -7.15 -6.81
N VAL A 166 6.32 -6.40 -5.90
CA VAL A 166 7.42 -6.89 -5.05
C VAL A 166 6.91 -7.89 -4.04
N GLU A 167 5.75 -7.60 -3.43
CA GLU A 167 5.10 -8.50 -2.46
C GLU A 167 3.59 -8.57 -2.66
N PRO A 168 2.96 -9.68 -2.23
CA PRO A 168 1.50 -9.80 -2.20
C PRO A 168 0.91 -8.86 -1.14
N TYR A 169 -0.31 -8.41 -1.42
CA TYR A 169 -1.11 -7.61 -0.51
C TYR A 169 -2.59 -7.98 -0.62
N PHE A 170 -3.34 -7.69 0.41
CA PHE A 170 -4.79 -7.76 0.44
C PHE A 170 -5.37 -6.37 0.71
N PHE A 171 -6.69 -6.23 0.74
CA PHE A 171 -7.30 -4.92 0.88
C PHE A 171 -7.92 -4.72 2.26
N SER A 172 -7.74 -3.51 2.79
CA SER A 172 -8.47 -3.02 3.94
C SER A 172 -9.96 -2.82 3.61
N LYS A 173 -10.76 -2.53 4.63
CA LYS A 173 -12.18 -2.18 4.51
C LYS A 173 -12.44 -1.03 3.53
N PHE A 174 -11.49 -0.11 3.38
CA PHE A 174 -11.58 1.05 2.48
C PHE A 174 -10.86 0.82 1.13
N GLY A 175 -10.38 -0.40 0.87
CA GLY A 175 -9.74 -0.78 -0.37
C GLY A 175 -8.27 -0.34 -0.48
N ASN A 176 -7.63 -0.01 0.64
CA ASN A 176 -6.21 0.31 0.68
C ASN A 176 -5.35 -0.95 0.84
N PRO A 177 -4.17 -1.04 0.19
CA PRO A 177 -3.34 -2.25 0.20
C PRO A 177 -2.68 -2.51 1.56
N ILE A 178 -2.77 -3.75 2.06
CA ILE A 178 -2.11 -4.26 3.26
C ILE A 178 -1.14 -5.36 2.84
N PHE A 179 0.15 -5.20 3.06
CA PHE A 179 1.16 -6.19 2.70
C PHE A 179 1.22 -7.33 3.71
N TYR A 180 1.23 -8.58 3.22
CA TYR A 180 1.14 -9.78 4.07
C TYR A 180 2.29 -9.96 5.07
N ASN A 181 3.50 -9.48 4.73
CA ASN A 181 4.66 -9.62 5.61
C ASN A 181 4.91 -8.41 6.49
N SER A 182 4.03 -7.42 6.51
CA SER A 182 4.12 -6.30 7.45
C SER A 182 3.85 -6.76 8.87
N LEU A 183 4.42 -6.07 9.86
CA LEU A 183 4.13 -6.35 11.27
C LEU A 183 2.68 -6.03 11.60
N SER A 184 2.24 -4.86 11.15
CA SER A 184 0.89 -4.37 11.39
C SER A 184 0.48 -3.34 10.34
N PHE A 185 -0.81 -3.00 10.34
CA PHE A 185 -1.35 -1.90 9.56
C PHE A 185 -2.11 -0.92 10.43
N ILE A 186 -2.16 0.33 9.98
CA ILE A 186 -2.97 1.40 10.57
C ILE A 186 -3.74 2.07 9.44
N GLU A 187 -5.07 1.94 9.44
CA GLU A 187 -5.96 2.61 8.49
C GLU A 187 -6.38 3.94 9.06
N CYS A 188 -6.27 5.00 8.27
CA CYS A 188 -6.54 6.36 8.70
C CYS A 188 -7.54 7.07 7.80
N LYS A 189 -8.41 7.84 8.43
CA LYS A 189 -9.13 8.94 7.79
C LYS A 189 -8.28 10.21 7.92
N LYS A 190 -8.04 10.88 6.81
CA LYS A 190 -7.31 12.15 6.83
C LYS A 190 -8.01 13.16 7.74
N HIS A 191 -7.30 13.60 8.77
CA HIS A 191 -7.77 14.60 9.73
C HIS A 191 -7.38 16.01 9.29
N ARG A 192 -6.08 16.26 9.07
CA ARG A 192 -5.54 17.58 8.71
C ARG A 192 -4.28 17.46 7.87
N ILE A 193 -3.99 18.49 7.07
CA ILE A 193 -2.73 18.65 6.36
C ILE A 193 -2.19 20.04 6.68
N ILE A 194 -0.91 20.12 7.06
CA ILE A 194 -0.25 21.36 7.43
C ILE A 194 1.01 21.51 6.57
N LYS A 195 1.10 22.59 5.80
CA LYS A 195 2.32 22.92 5.06
C LYS A 195 3.36 23.51 6.02
N MET A 196 4.55 22.91 6.08
CA MET A 196 5.65 23.35 6.94
C MET A 196 6.97 23.25 6.18
N GLY A 197 7.54 24.41 5.84
CA GLY A 197 8.77 24.49 5.08
C GLY A 197 8.68 23.77 3.74
N ASP A 198 9.62 22.85 3.50
CA ASP A 198 9.73 22.01 2.30
C ASP A 198 8.88 20.73 2.34
N HIS A 199 8.05 20.54 3.41
CA HIS A 199 7.20 19.37 3.61
C HIS A 199 5.75 19.76 3.93
N HIS A 200 4.87 18.75 3.82
CA HIS A 200 3.53 18.74 4.40
C HIS A 200 3.45 17.69 5.50
N ILE A 201 2.92 18.07 6.66
CA ILE A 201 2.57 17.14 7.73
C ILE A 201 1.16 16.64 7.46
N ILE A 202 1.02 15.34 7.29
CA ILE A 202 -0.25 14.65 7.14
C ILE A 202 -0.67 14.13 8.50
N ILE A 203 -1.82 14.54 8.98
CA ILE A 203 -2.41 14.04 10.24
C ILE A 203 -3.58 13.14 9.89
N GLY A 204 -3.58 11.92 10.41
CA GLY A 204 -4.62 10.92 10.23
C GLY A 204 -5.27 10.55 11.56
N GLU A 205 -6.59 10.46 11.55
CA GLU A 205 -7.39 9.84 12.59
C GLU A 205 -7.43 8.33 12.34
N VAL A 206 -6.97 7.55 13.29
CA VAL A 206 -6.96 6.07 13.19
C VAL A 206 -8.39 5.56 13.26
N ILE A 207 -8.80 4.79 12.26
CA ILE A 207 -10.16 4.23 12.14
C ILE A 207 -10.18 2.70 12.12
N ASP A 208 -9.03 2.07 11.89
CA ASP A 208 -8.84 0.62 11.95
C ASP A 208 -7.35 0.30 12.08
N PHE A 209 -7.01 -0.80 12.70
CA PHE A 209 -5.63 -1.28 12.80
C PHE A 209 -5.61 -2.78 13.11
N GLY A 210 -4.47 -3.42 12.88
CA GLY A 210 -4.31 -4.84 13.21
C GLY A 210 -2.89 -5.34 13.08
N GLU A 211 -2.57 -6.35 13.84
CA GLU A 211 -1.34 -7.12 13.70
C GLU A 211 -1.46 -8.12 12.56
N ILE A 212 -0.38 -8.33 11.82
CA ILE A 212 -0.33 -9.27 10.69
C ILE A 212 0.70 -10.35 10.97
N LYS A 213 1.91 -9.96 11.38
CA LYS A 213 3.03 -10.87 11.57
C LYS A 213 3.80 -10.50 12.83
N ASN A 214 4.10 -11.51 13.65
CA ASN A 214 5.03 -11.35 14.76
C ASN A 214 6.47 -11.55 14.22
N SER A 215 7.21 -10.46 14.07
CA SER A 215 8.59 -10.42 13.57
C SER A 215 9.30 -9.15 14.05
N HIS A 216 10.58 -9.00 13.73
CA HIS A 216 11.34 -7.78 14.04
C HIS A 216 11.02 -6.64 13.05
N PRO A 217 11.02 -5.37 13.51
CA PRO A 217 10.82 -4.23 12.65
C PRO A 217 12.01 -3.97 11.72
N LEU A 218 11.72 -3.44 10.54
CA LEU A 218 12.74 -2.86 9.67
C LEU A 218 13.13 -1.49 10.23
N ILE A 219 14.41 -1.31 10.57
CA ILE A 219 14.95 -0.09 11.17
C ILE A 219 15.79 0.67 10.15
N TYR A 220 15.76 2.00 10.25
CA TYR A 220 16.60 2.90 9.48
C TYR A 220 17.46 3.75 10.42
N PHE A 221 18.78 3.65 10.26
CA PHE A 221 19.75 4.35 11.09
C PHE A 221 20.94 4.78 10.25
N LYS A 222 21.36 6.06 10.36
CA LYS A 222 22.50 6.63 9.62
C LYS A 222 22.47 6.34 8.11
N GLY A 223 21.29 6.47 7.51
CA GLY A 223 21.14 6.27 6.06
C GLY A 223 21.13 4.81 5.59
N LYS A 224 21.05 3.83 6.51
CA LYS A 224 21.11 2.39 6.20
C LYS A 224 19.99 1.64 6.90
N TYR A 225 19.53 0.55 6.27
CA TYR A 225 18.67 -0.42 6.93
C TYR A 225 19.46 -1.21 7.98
N GLN A 226 18.83 -1.46 9.10
CA GLN A 226 19.37 -2.22 10.23
C GLN A 226 18.34 -3.26 10.69
N SER A 227 18.81 -4.29 11.39
CA SER A 227 18.01 -5.24 12.13
C SER A 227 18.33 -5.15 13.61
N LEU A 228 17.36 -5.49 14.47
CA LEU A 228 17.65 -5.74 15.86
C LEU A 228 18.46 -7.05 15.95
N ASN A 229 19.69 -7.00 16.47
CA ASN A 229 20.40 -8.22 16.80
C ASN A 229 19.67 -8.85 17.98
N ASN A 230 19.33 -10.13 17.86
CA ASN A 230 18.91 -10.90 19.02
C ASN A 230 20.11 -10.96 19.96
N SER A 231 20.04 -10.26 21.09
CA SER A 231 20.95 -10.43 22.22
C SER A 231 20.62 -11.72 22.94
#